data_27fe9e4e4dd19a4b84cb7c47e9a9f636
#
_entry.id   27fe9e4e4dd19a4b84cb7c47e9a9f636
#
_cell.length_a   1.000
_cell.length_b   1.000
_cell.length_c   1.000
_cell.angle_alpha   90.00
_cell.angle_beta   90.00
_cell.angle_gamma   90.00
#
_symmetry.space_group_name_H-M   'P 1'
#
loop_
_entity.id
_entity.type
_entity.pdbx_description
1 polymer ?
#
loop_
_entity_poly.entity_id
_entity_poly.type
_entity_poly.pdbx_seq_one_letter_code
_entity_poly.pdbx_strand_id
1 'polypeptide(L)'
;MKKSSSKKNGSVLIFAAVAVVIVVIVAIVGMFKDSGKSQSQMDYETAKSKLSNKVKKIGVTEITVEPEKIDVSEYLSVADELPDINKSYPLVVIGNTGSSYSNVEIFSSGEKAAKSGTDAFLTDMAEDFNKENFRTDAGTIMTVSIRSVPSGTAVEYISTGVYVPAGYSPSNELFGELLIKDGVGVTVVDDRVVGNVAGILISKSKYKEMSAKGTVTAETVFDAVVNGELSMGYSNPYTSATGINFLMTALSTLSPDDMLSENAVSKFQAFQANIPLVSYTTQQMTSSAEKGLIDALVSEYQTYANDSTLTRNFEFIPFGVRHDNPLYAIEVVENSDEDQVLKAFAEYCDQHQDLARKDGFNGMDEYTGSGAKFTGLQVSEAQTIWKEEKASGKTIVAEFIVDVSGSMSGEPINNLRAAMKNTMRYISDEHYIGVLAFDDDVYEYLPIDKFTLEQKTLYNGAVNSLTAAGSTGMYDAILVGVDKVIKKCDELGSNATPIIFVLTDGETNSGNNYSDVKSILDGLDIPIYSISYNYSNDELGKLSNLNEASYINGDSENIVYKLKNLFNVEM
;
A
#
# COMPACT_ATOMS: atom_id res chain seq x y z
N MET A 1 -14.10 -67.99 -4.08
CA MET A 1 -14.26 -67.55 -5.50
C MET A 1 -14.70 -66.11 -5.58
N LYS A 2 -13.94 -65.37 -6.38
CA LYS A 2 -14.24 -64.07 -7.01
C LYS A 2 -14.39 -62.85 -6.06
N LYS A 3 -13.39 -61.99 -5.98
CA LYS A 3 -12.87 -60.92 -6.87
C LYS A 3 -13.53 -59.59 -6.55
N SER A 4 -12.81 -58.61 -6.17
CA SER A 4 -11.74 -57.83 -6.76
C SER A 4 -12.23 -56.49 -7.31
N SER A 5 -11.49 -55.48 -6.93
CA SER A 5 -11.13 -54.30 -7.71
C SER A 5 -12.22 -53.32 -8.10
N SER A 6 -12.15 -52.15 -7.45
CA SER A 6 -12.30 -50.87 -8.16
C SER A 6 -11.79 -49.76 -7.25
N LYS A 7 -10.50 -49.54 -7.21
CA LYS A 7 -9.87 -48.32 -6.65
C LYS A 7 -8.73 -47.89 -7.57
N LYS A 8 -9.06 -47.45 -8.78
CA LYS A 8 -8.08 -46.82 -9.69
C LYS A 8 -8.62 -45.71 -10.60
N ASN A 9 -9.89 -45.35 -10.52
CA ASN A 9 -10.46 -44.33 -11.42
C ASN A 9 -10.68 -42.96 -10.77
N GLY A 10 -10.46 -42.81 -9.46
CA GLY A 10 -10.61 -41.51 -8.77
C GLY A 10 -9.47 -40.52 -9.05
N SER A 11 -8.24 -41.04 -9.07
CA SER A 11 -7.05 -40.20 -9.24
C SER A 11 -6.90 -39.62 -10.66
N VAL A 12 -7.31 -40.36 -11.68
CA VAL A 12 -7.23 -39.87 -13.07
C VAL A 12 -8.28 -38.81 -13.37
N LEU A 13 -9.44 -38.88 -12.71
CA LEU A 13 -10.49 -37.85 -12.85
C LEU A 13 -10.12 -36.56 -12.12
N ILE A 14 -9.42 -36.63 -10.99
CA ILE A 14 -8.95 -35.45 -10.27
C ILE A 14 -7.83 -34.76 -11.07
N PHE A 15 -6.88 -35.48 -11.64
CA PHE A 15 -5.85 -34.91 -12.51
C PHE A 15 -6.42 -34.31 -13.81
N ALA A 16 -7.45 -34.91 -14.39
CA ALA A 16 -8.12 -34.35 -15.55
C ALA A 16 -8.94 -33.10 -15.22
N ALA A 17 -9.56 -33.03 -14.03
CA ALA A 17 -10.28 -31.85 -13.57
C ALA A 17 -9.33 -30.68 -13.26
N VAL A 18 -8.19 -30.93 -12.62
CA VAL A 18 -7.16 -29.92 -12.35
C VAL A 18 -6.53 -29.42 -13.66
N ALA A 19 -6.23 -30.30 -14.61
CA ALA A 19 -5.70 -29.90 -15.92
C ALA A 19 -6.72 -29.09 -16.74
N VAL A 20 -8.02 -29.37 -16.64
CA VAL A 20 -9.08 -28.56 -17.28
C VAL A 20 -9.25 -27.22 -16.61
N VAL A 21 -9.12 -27.13 -15.27
CA VAL A 21 -9.16 -25.86 -14.52
C VAL A 21 -7.95 -24.99 -14.87
N ILE A 22 -6.75 -25.57 -14.98
CA ILE A 22 -5.55 -24.84 -15.39
C ILE A 22 -5.66 -24.34 -16.84
N VAL A 23 -6.20 -25.14 -17.76
CA VAL A 23 -6.45 -24.73 -19.15
C VAL A 23 -7.56 -23.67 -19.23
N VAL A 24 -8.57 -23.74 -18.35
CA VAL A 24 -9.63 -22.73 -18.26
C VAL A 24 -9.11 -21.43 -17.63
N ILE A 25 -8.23 -21.50 -16.61
CA ILE A 25 -7.60 -20.30 -16.03
C ILE A 25 -6.66 -19.64 -17.04
N VAL A 26 -5.85 -20.41 -17.77
CA VAL A 26 -5.00 -19.86 -18.84
C VAL A 26 -5.83 -19.34 -20.03
N ALA A 27 -6.97 -19.96 -20.33
CA ALA A 27 -7.90 -19.47 -21.35
C ALA A 27 -8.71 -18.24 -20.87
N ILE A 28 -9.05 -18.17 -19.58
CA ILE A 28 -9.73 -17.00 -18.99
C ILE A 28 -8.77 -15.83 -18.90
N VAL A 29 -7.53 -16.01 -18.47
CA VAL A 29 -6.48 -14.98 -18.52
C VAL A 29 -6.19 -14.56 -19.96
N GLY A 30 -6.27 -15.48 -20.94
CA GLY A 30 -6.17 -15.17 -22.36
C GLY A 30 -7.40 -14.45 -22.95
N MET A 31 -8.61 -14.71 -22.43
CA MET A 31 -9.85 -14.07 -22.92
C MET A 31 -10.07 -12.67 -22.32
N PHE A 32 -9.57 -12.39 -21.11
CA PHE A 32 -9.61 -11.05 -20.53
C PHE A 32 -8.55 -10.11 -21.10
N LYS A 33 -7.54 -10.63 -21.82
CA LYS A 33 -6.54 -9.83 -22.53
C LYS A 33 -7.11 -9.05 -23.75
N ASP A 34 -8.30 -9.36 -24.23
CA ASP A 34 -8.78 -8.83 -25.52
C ASP A 34 -9.83 -7.70 -25.43
N SER A 35 -10.29 -7.29 -24.25
CA SER A 35 -11.42 -6.36 -24.16
C SER A 35 -11.08 -4.93 -23.71
N GLY A 36 -9.81 -4.50 -23.72
CA GLY A 36 -9.47 -3.13 -23.32
C GLY A 36 -8.10 -2.59 -23.73
N LYS A 37 -7.24 -3.39 -24.35
CA LYS A 37 -5.90 -2.93 -24.73
C LYS A 37 -5.88 -2.37 -26.17
N SER A 38 -5.24 -1.21 -26.33
CA SER A 38 -4.97 -0.63 -27.66
C SER A 38 -4.17 -1.63 -28.51
N GLN A 39 -4.45 -1.64 -29.81
CA GLN A 39 -4.07 -2.61 -30.83
C GLN A 39 -2.57 -2.85 -31.09
N SER A 40 -1.67 -2.78 -30.05
CA SER A 40 -0.21 -2.96 -30.24
C SER A 40 0.56 -3.58 -29.07
N GLN A 41 -0.09 -4.17 -28.06
CA GLN A 41 0.65 -4.77 -26.96
C GLN A 41 1.29 -6.09 -27.42
N MET A 42 2.61 -6.22 -27.15
CA MET A 42 3.39 -7.41 -27.46
C MET A 42 2.93 -8.57 -26.55
N ASP A 43 2.74 -9.77 -27.10
CA ASP A 43 2.46 -10.94 -26.28
C ASP A 43 3.69 -11.36 -25.45
N TYR A 44 3.43 -12.06 -24.35
CA TYR A 44 4.44 -12.46 -23.36
C TYR A 44 5.61 -13.25 -23.98
N GLU A 45 5.33 -14.24 -24.83
CA GLU A 45 6.38 -15.10 -25.41
C GLU A 45 7.28 -14.30 -26.37
N THR A 46 6.69 -13.40 -27.16
CA THR A 46 7.44 -12.49 -28.02
C THR A 46 8.28 -11.54 -27.20
N ALA A 47 7.75 -10.99 -26.11
CA ALA A 47 8.45 -10.12 -25.19
C ALA A 47 9.63 -10.83 -24.52
N LYS A 48 9.41 -12.05 -24.01
CA LYS A 48 10.44 -12.92 -23.40
C LYS A 48 11.57 -13.24 -24.38
N SER A 49 11.22 -13.54 -25.64
CA SER A 49 12.21 -13.80 -26.69
C SER A 49 13.06 -12.55 -27.00
N LYS A 50 12.44 -11.36 -27.09
CA LYS A 50 13.15 -10.11 -27.31
C LYS A 50 14.03 -9.73 -26.13
N LEU A 51 13.55 -9.91 -24.90
CA LEU A 51 14.30 -9.73 -23.67
C LEU A 51 15.59 -10.57 -23.72
N SER A 52 15.47 -11.89 -23.92
CA SER A 52 16.62 -12.79 -24.00
C SER A 52 17.65 -12.37 -25.06
N ASN A 53 17.19 -11.84 -26.20
CA ASN A 53 18.09 -11.37 -27.27
C ASN A 53 18.81 -10.05 -26.92
N LYS A 54 18.20 -9.19 -26.08
CA LYS A 54 18.86 -7.97 -25.59
C LYS A 54 19.84 -8.31 -24.48
N VAL A 55 19.44 -9.10 -23.48
CA VAL A 55 20.25 -9.48 -22.33
C VAL A 55 21.56 -10.19 -22.74
N LYS A 56 21.53 -11.03 -23.79
CA LYS A 56 22.75 -11.66 -24.35
C LYS A 56 23.84 -10.68 -24.79
N LYS A 57 23.49 -9.42 -24.99
CA LYS A 57 24.43 -8.37 -25.43
C LYS A 57 24.90 -7.49 -24.29
N ILE A 58 24.30 -7.64 -23.12
CA ILE A 58 24.65 -6.90 -21.91
C ILE A 58 25.66 -7.75 -21.11
N GLY A 59 26.81 -7.18 -20.84
CA GLY A 59 27.79 -7.80 -19.95
C GLY A 59 27.32 -7.71 -18.51
N VAL A 60 27.42 -8.81 -17.78
CA VAL A 60 27.18 -8.82 -16.34
C VAL A 60 28.46 -9.27 -15.65
N THR A 61 28.94 -8.47 -14.71
CA THR A 61 30.14 -8.79 -13.91
C THR A 61 29.68 -9.33 -12.56
N GLU A 62 30.01 -10.57 -12.27
CA GLU A 62 29.78 -11.18 -10.95
C GLU A 62 30.77 -10.62 -9.92
N ILE A 63 30.22 -10.13 -8.80
CA ILE A 63 31.01 -9.61 -7.67
C ILE A 63 31.07 -10.68 -6.59
N THR A 64 32.28 -11.05 -6.17
CA THR A 64 32.40 -11.92 -5.00
C THR A 64 32.15 -11.13 -3.74
N VAL A 65 31.13 -11.51 -3.01
CA VAL A 65 30.72 -10.88 -1.75
C VAL A 65 31.02 -11.80 -0.59
N GLU A 66 31.67 -11.28 0.43
CA GLU A 66 31.88 -12.00 1.68
C GLU A 66 30.63 -11.84 2.58
N PRO A 67 30.16 -12.91 3.25
CA PRO A 67 29.03 -12.81 4.15
C PRO A 67 29.39 -11.94 5.36
N GLU A 68 28.55 -10.97 5.67
CA GLU A 68 28.69 -10.13 6.85
C GLU A 68 27.62 -10.42 7.89
N LYS A 69 28.06 -10.50 9.15
CA LYS A 69 27.15 -10.73 10.28
C LYS A 69 26.12 -9.60 10.37
N ILE A 70 24.87 -10.00 10.54
CA ILE A 70 23.78 -9.05 10.79
C ILE A 70 23.88 -8.58 12.25
N ASP A 71 24.07 -7.29 12.43
CA ASP A 71 24.01 -6.68 13.76
C ASP A 71 22.61 -6.04 13.96
N VAL A 72 21.75 -6.75 14.67
CA VAL A 72 20.38 -6.27 14.95
C VAL A 72 20.36 -4.98 15.80
N SER A 73 21.47 -4.63 16.46
CA SER A 73 21.58 -3.38 17.21
C SER A 73 21.74 -2.15 16.30
N GLU A 74 22.09 -2.36 15.03
CA GLU A 74 22.15 -1.31 14.02
C GLU A 74 20.78 -1.01 13.39
N TYR A 75 19.76 -1.84 13.64
CA TYR A 75 18.42 -1.56 13.12
C TYR A 75 17.82 -0.36 13.82
N LEU A 76 17.26 0.53 13.02
CA LEU A 76 16.51 1.66 13.53
C LEU A 76 15.31 1.17 14.35
N SER A 77 15.00 1.84 15.44
CA SER A 77 13.70 1.65 16.09
C SER A 77 12.57 2.18 15.19
N VAL A 78 11.32 1.80 15.46
CA VAL A 78 10.17 2.36 14.72
C VAL A 78 10.16 3.89 14.81
N ALA A 79 10.56 4.44 15.95
CA ALA A 79 10.67 5.88 16.15
C ALA A 79 11.74 6.53 15.25
N ASP A 80 12.89 5.87 15.10
CA ASP A 80 14.00 6.39 14.27
C ASP A 80 13.77 6.19 12.76
N GLU A 81 12.84 5.31 12.37
CA GLU A 81 12.43 5.13 10.97
C GLU A 81 11.48 6.24 10.49
N LEU A 82 10.76 6.88 11.43
CA LEU A 82 9.82 7.94 11.08
C LEU A 82 10.55 9.16 10.51
N PRO A 83 10.09 9.69 9.37
CA PRO A 83 10.72 10.87 8.77
C PRO A 83 10.45 12.14 9.59
N ASP A 84 11.23 13.22 9.33
CA ASP A 84 10.89 14.53 9.89
C ASP A 84 9.48 14.94 9.48
N ILE A 85 8.61 15.08 10.46
CA ILE A 85 7.19 15.35 10.24
C ILE A 85 6.95 16.68 9.53
N ASN A 86 7.76 17.71 9.81
CA ASN A 86 7.60 19.03 9.22
C ASN A 86 7.96 19.06 7.74
N LYS A 87 8.86 18.18 7.33
CA LYS A 87 9.26 18.05 5.91
C LYS A 87 8.30 17.13 5.15
N SER A 88 7.97 15.96 5.72
CA SER A 88 7.17 14.94 5.03
C SER A 88 5.67 15.23 5.08
N TYR A 89 5.21 15.85 6.16
CA TYR A 89 3.80 16.20 6.38
C TYR A 89 3.69 17.65 6.89
N PRO A 90 3.98 18.67 6.07
CA PRO A 90 3.89 20.07 6.49
C PRO A 90 2.45 20.43 6.89
N LEU A 91 2.31 21.42 7.78
CA LEU A 91 0.99 21.95 8.14
C LEU A 91 0.26 22.46 6.89
N VAL A 92 -1.00 22.08 6.75
CA VAL A 92 -1.90 22.59 5.69
C VAL A 92 -2.63 23.86 6.14
N VAL A 93 -2.94 23.96 7.44
CA VAL A 93 -3.41 25.19 8.10
C VAL A 93 -2.48 25.53 9.26
N ILE A 94 -2.13 26.80 9.38
CA ILE A 94 -1.27 27.31 10.46
C ILE A 94 -2.08 28.29 11.30
N GLY A 95 -2.44 27.88 12.51
CA GLY A 95 -3.07 28.73 13.51
C GLY A 95 -2.06 29.73 14.11
N ASN A 96 -2.57 30.84 14.63
CA ASN A 96 -1.74 31.82 15.33
C ASN A 96 -1.26 31.25 16.67
N THR A 97 -0.04 31.55 17.02
CA THR A 97 0.62 31.13 18.27
C THR A 97 1.09 32.30 19.09
N GLY A 98 1.51 32.04 20.34
CA GLY A 98 2.04 33.05 21.26
C GLY A 98 1.08 33.32 22.43
N SER A 99 1.47 34.19 23.38
CA SER A 99 0.80 34.34 24.68
C SER A 99 -0.65 34.83 24.63
N SER A 100 -1.11 35.35 23.49
CA SER A 100 -2.50 35.79 23.29
C SER A 100 -3.37 34.72 22.62
N TYR A 101 -2.81 33.57 22.27
CA TYR A 101 -3.48 32.50 21.53
C TYR A 101 -3.34 31.17 22.26
N SER A 102 -4.40 30.36 22.19
CA SER A 102 -4.36 28.93 22.48
C SER A 102 -4.53 28.19 21.15
N ASN A 103 -3.42 27.66 20.63
CA ASN A 103 -3.39 26.93 19.37
C ASN A 103 -3.26 25.44 19.64
N VAL A 104 -4.10 24.64 18.99
CA VAL A 104 -3.98 23.18 18.96
C VAL A 104 -3.60 22.70 17.56
N GLU A 105 -2.71 21.71 17.48
CA GLU A 105 -2.46 20.99 16.24
C GLU A 105 -3.30 19.72 16.20
N ILE A 106 -3.95 19.47 15.05
CA ILE A 106 -4.75 18.29 14.79
C ILE A 106 -4.12 17.51 13.63
N PHE A 107 -3.79 16.24 13.84
CA PHE A 107 -3.52 15.30 12.76
C PHE A 107 -4.82 14.85 12.15
N SER A 108 -4.93 14.90 10.84
CA SER A 108 -6.11 14.48 10.10
C SER A 108 -5.73 13.67 8.88
N SER A 109 -6.56 12.70 8.53
CA SER A 109 -6.46 11.95 7.28
C SER A 109 -6.71 12.84 6.06
N GLY A 110 -6.08 12.46 4.93
CA GLY A 110 -5.98 13.31 3.74
C GLY A 110 -7.31 13.57 3.02
N GLU A 111 -8.30 12.68 3.16
CA GLU A 111 -9.59 12.76 2.49
C GLU A 111 -10.48 13.92 2.97
N LYS A 112 -10.11 14.58 4.07
CA LYS A 112 -10.80 15.78 4.58
C LYS A 112 -9.87 16.94 4.94
N ALA A 113 -8.55 16.73 4.82
CA ALA A 113 -7.52 17.71 5.17
C ALA A 113 -6.55 17.98 4.01
N ALA A 114 -7.05 18.01 2.78
CA ALA A 114 -6.30 18.52 1.63
C ALA A 114 -6.19 20.04 1.66
N LYS A 115 -5.30 20.62 0.86
CA LYS A 115 -5.15 22.08 0.77
C LYS A 115 -6.34 22.79 0.13
N SER A 116 -7.10 22.10 -0.70
CA SER A 116 -8.27 22.65 -1.42
C SER A 116 -9.04 21.53 -2.11
N GLY A 117 -10.25 21.82 -2.57
CA GLY A 117 -11.13 20.88 -3.27
C GLY A 117 -12.07 20.15 -2.32
N THR A 118 -12.71 19.10 -2.81
CA THR A 118 -13.72 18.33 -2.05
C THR A 118 -13.14 17.56 -0.86
N ASP A 119 -11.82 17.43 -0.79
CA ASP A 119 -11.09 16.78 0.30
C ASP A 119 -10.59 17.79 1.34
N ALA A 120 -11.06 19.05 1.32
CA ALA A 120 -10.56 20.14 2.16
C ALA A 120 -11.49 20.52 3.31
N PHE A 121 -12.56 19.79 3.59
CA PHE A 121 -13.56 20.17 4.58
C PHE A 121 -12.95 20.63 5.91
N LEU A 122 -12.07 19.83 6.52
CA LEU A 122 -11.47 20.18 7.82
C LEU A 122 -10.48 21.34 7.71
N THR A 123 -9.82 21.47 6.58
CA THR A 123 -8.93 22.62 6.27
C THR A 123 -9.72 23.92 6.20
N ASP A 124 -10.82 23.93 5.44
CA ASP A 124 -11.70 25.07 5.30
C ASP A 124 -12.32 25.47 6.65
N MET A 125 -12.77 24.48 7.44
CA MET A 125 -13.29 24.72 8.78
C MET A 125 -12.24 25.35 9.71
N ALA A 126 -11.01 24.86 9.68
CA ALA A 126 -9.93 25.42 10.52
C ALA A 126 -9.53 26.84 10.09
N GLU A 127 -9.48 27.11 8.78
CA GLU A 127 -9.21 28.45 8.27
C GLU A 127 -10.29 29.45 8.68
N ASP A 128 -11.57 29.06 8.64
CA ASP A 128 -12.69 29.91 9.00
C ASP A 128 -12.80 30.07 10.52
N PHE A 129 -12.66 29.00 11.29
CA PHE A 129 -12.60 29.03 12.76
C PHE A 129 -11.54 30.00 13.27
N ASN A 130 -10.35 30.00 12.66
CA ASN A 130 -9.27 30.89 13.03
C ASN A 130 -9.56 32.38 12.81
N LYS A 131 -10.59 32.75 12.02
CA LYS A 131 -11.03 34.12 11.76
C LYS A 131 -12.07 34.60 12.78
N GLU A 132 -12.78 33.68 13.47
CA GLU A 132 -13.87 34.00 14.38
C GLU A 132 -13.43 34.63 15.70
N ASN A 133 -12.16 34.41 16.10
CA ASN A 133 -11.59 34.91 17.35
C ASN A 133 -12.32 34.42 18.62
N PHE A 134 -12.79 33.18 18.63
CA PHE A 134 -13.29 32.53 19.84
C PHE A 134 -12.27 32.59 20.97
N ARG A 135 -12.73 32.54 22.23
CA ARG A 135 -11.82 32.68 23.37
C ARG A 135 -12.02 31.54 24.37
N THR A 136 -10.91 31.11 24.96
CA THR A 136 -10.92 30.24 26.13
C THR A 136 -11.38 30.98 27.37
N ASP A 137 -11.66 30.24 28.44
CA ASP A 137 -11.97 30.81 29.76
C ASP A 137 -10.81 31.69 30.31
N ALA A 138 -9.58 31.39 29.95
CA ALA A 138 -8.41 32.21 30.26
C ALA A 138 -8.33 33.49 29.41
N GLY A 139 -9.20 33.67 28.41
CA GLY A 139 -9.29 34.84 27.55
C GLY A 139 -8.37 34.84 26.33
N THR A 140 -7.60 33.79 26.10
CA THR A 140 -6.76 33.60 24.90
C THR A 140 -7.62 33.31 23.67
N ILE A 141 -7.16 33.72 22.49
CA ILE A 141 -7.86 33.47 21.22
C ILE A 141 -7.61 32.03 20.80
N MET A 142 -8.66 31.29 20.52
CA MET A 142 -8.61 29.91 20.03
C MET A 142 -8.16 29.87 18.58
N THR A 143 -7.19 29.00 18.26
CA THR A 143 -6.78 28.74 16.88
C THR A 143 -6.44 27.26 16.69
N VAL A 144 -6.57 26.78 15.46
CA VAL A 144 -6.32 25.40 15.07
C VAL A 144 -5.31 25.34 13.94
N SER A 145 -4.34 24.45 14.06
CA SER A 145 -3.42 24.05 12.99
C SER A 145 -3.79 22.65 12.52
N ILE A 146 -3.78 22.41 11.21
CA ILE A 146 -4.08 21.10 10.64
C ILE A 146 -2.85 20.55 9.94
N ARG A 147 -2.56 19.28 10.20
CA ARG A 147 -1.55 18.49 9.51
C ARG A 147 -2.20 17.27 8.85
N SER A 148 -2.05 17.15 7.53
CA SER A 148 -2.53 16.01 6.77
C SER A 148 -1.54 14.86 6.87
N VAL A 149 -1.94 13.80 7.60
CA VAL A 149 -1.11 12.60 7.84
C VAL A 149 -1.99 11.36 7.63
N PRO A 150 -1.52 10.34 6.88
CA PRO A 150 -2.27 9.08 6.77
C PRO A 150 -2.57 8.50 8.16
N SER A 151 -3.78 7.98 8.36
CA SER A 151 -4.26 7.60 9.69
C SER A 151 -3.33 6.66 10.44
N GLY A 152 -2.83 5.59 9.78
CA GLY A 152 -1.89 4.66 10.42
C GLY A 152 -0.51 5.27 10.69
N THR A 153 -0.03 6.12 9.79
CA THR A 153 1.23 6.87 10.01
C THR A 153 1.12 7.81 11.22
N ALA A 154 -0.03 8.46 11.40
CA ALA A 154 -0.30 9.29 12.59
C ALA A 154 -0.20 8.46 13.88
N VAL A 155 -0.75 7.24 13.88
CA VAL A 155 -0.62 6.31 15.02
C VAL A 155 0.85 6.01 15.32
N GLU A 156 1.69 5.75 14.32
CA GLU A 156 3.12 5.49 14.55
C GLU A 156 3.83 6.70 15.22
N TYR A 157 3.57 7.94 14.77
CA TYR A 157 4.12 9.15 15.43
C TYR A 157 3.66 9.30 16.87
N ILE A 158 2.37 9.11 17.12
CA ILE A 158 1.76 9.29 18.43
C ILE A 158 2.20 8.18 19.39
N SER A 159 2.08 6.91 19.01
CA SER A 159 2.44 5.76 19.86
C SER A 159 3.92 5.70 20.22
N THR A 160 4.81 6.16 19.32
CA THR A 160 6.25 6.23 19.60
C THR A 160 6.65 7.48 20.40
N GLY A 161 5.77 8.47 20.51
CA GLY A 161 6.05 9.75 21.16
C GLY A 161 7.00 10.66 20.37
N VAL A 162 7.34 10.33 19.12
CA VAL A 162 8.19 11.15 18.24
C VAL A 162 7.52 12.48 17.96
N TYR A 163 6.21 12.46 17.77
CA TYR A 163 5.41 13.68 17.65
C TYR A 163 3.97 13.41 18.10
N VAL A 164 3.49 14.17 19.08
CA VAL A 164 2.15 14.02 19.66
C VAL A 164 1.38 15.33 19.47
N PRO A 165 0.35 15.36 18.59
CA PRO A 165 -0.53 16.51 18.45
C PRO A 165 -1.52 16.56 19.61
N ALA A 166 -2.17 17.69 19.85
CA ALA A 166 -3.28 17.77 20.82
C ALA A 166 -4.54 17.06 20.30
N GLY A 167 -4.76 17.04 18.98
CA GLY A 167 -5.92 16.41 18.35
C GLY A 167 -5.54 15.38 17.30
N TYR A 168 -6.38 14.34 17.17
CA TYR A 168 -6.26 13.34 16.12
C TYR A 168 -7.63 12.99 15.53
N SER A 169 -7.76 13.12 14.21
CA SER A 169 -9.01 12.80 13.50
C SER A 169 -8.74 11.83 12.35
N PRO A 170 -8.73 10.51 12.62
CA PRO A 170 -8.70 9.48 11.57
C PRO A 170 -10.03 9.41 10.82
N SER A 171 -10.11 8.62 9.75
CA SER A 171 -11.38 8.42 9.03
C SER A 171 -12.38 7.55 9.81
N ASN A 172 -11.87 6.61 10.65
CA ASN A 172 -12.71 5.75 11.48
C ASN A 172 -12.08 5.48 12.86
N GLU A 173 -12.85 4.83 13.72
CA GLU A 173 -12.48 4.56 15.12
C GLU A 173 -11.33 3.55 15.29
N LEU A 174 -11.04 2.69 14.28
CA LEU A 174 -10.11 1.57 14.44
C LEU A 174 -8.68 1.99 14.78
N PHE A 175 -8.24 3.13 14.23
CA PHE A 175 -6.92 3.67 14.56
C PHE A 175 -6.88 4.34 15.94
N GLY A 176 -8.00 4.87 16.43
CA GLY A 176 -8.12 5.32 17.80
C GLY A 176 -7.98 4.18 18.80
N GLU A 177 -8.58 3.02 18.49
CA GLU A 177 -8.45 1.79 19.29
C GLU A 177 -7.00 1.28 19.36
N LEU A 178 -6.21 1.44 18.28
CA LEU A 178 -4.77 1.10 18.32
C LEU A 178 -4.00 1.99 19.30
N LEU A 179 -4.27 3.30 19.33
CA LEU A 179 -3.66 4.21 20.29
C LEU A 179 -3.99 3.81 21.74
N ILE A 180 -5.26 3.48 22.02
CA ILE A 180 -5.70 3.01 23.33
C ILE A 180 -4.95 1.74 23.75
N LYS A 181 -4.82 0.79 22.81
CA LYS A 181 -4.05 -0.45 23.03
C LYS A 181 -2.58 -0.16 23.36
N ASP A 182 -1.99 0.84 22.70
CA ASP A 182 -0.60 1.23 22.93
C ASP A 182 -0.39 2.05 24.22
N GLY A 183 -1.46 2.30 24.97
CA GLY A 183 -1.44 2.97 26.26
C GLY A 183 -1.41 4.50 26.17
N VAL A 184 -1.72 5.06 24.99
CA VAL A 184 -1.85 6.52 24.80
C VAL A 184 -3.13 7.01 25.46
N GLY A 185 -3.08 8.17 26.11
CA GLY A 185 -4.25 8.83 26.69
C GLY A 185 -5.14 9.42 25.59
N VAL A 186 -6.23 8.75 25.24
CA VAL A 186 -7.18 9.14 24.19
C VAL A 186 -8.52 9.46 24.81
N THR A 187 -9.04 10.66 24.54
CA THR A 187 -10.39 11.06 24.93
C THR A 187 -11.20 11.46 23.69
N VAL A 188 -12.41 10.93 23.55
CA VAL A 188 -13.31 11.31 22.45
C VAL A 188 -13.80 12.73 22.69
N VAL A 189 -13.53 13.64 21.76
CA VAL A 189 -14.07 15.01 21.73
C VAL A 189 -15.39 15.02 20.96
N ASP A 190 -15.40 14.33 19.82
CA ASP A 190 -16.55 14.17 18.97
C ASP A 190 -16.48 12.82 18.25
N ASP A 191 -17.57 12.04 18.31
CA ASP A 191 -17.66 10.74 17.63
C ASP A 191 -17.77 10.91 16.10
N ARG A 192 -18.18 12.09 15.61
CA ARG A 192 -18.49 12.31 14.20
C ARG A 192 -18.34 13.77 13.77
N VAL A 193 -17.12 14.19 13.49
CA VAL A 193 -16.87 15.52 12.87
C VAL A 193 -17.54 15.63 11.49
N VAL A 194 -17.49 14.54 10.70
CA VAL A 194 -18.15 14.48 9.38
C VAL A 194 -18.35 13.01 8.98
N GLY A 195 -19.54 12.68 8.44
CA GLY A 195 -19.87 11.30 8.08
C GLY A 195 -19.37 10.89 6.70
N ASN A 196 -18.80 9.69 6.61
CA ASN A 196 -18.43 9.03 5.38
C ASN A 196 -18.65 7.51 5.51
N VAL A 197 -18.48 6.75 4.44
CA VAL A 197 -18.67 5.30 4.41
C VAL A 197 -17.64 4.69 3.49
N ALA A 198 -16.99 3.59 3.93
CA ALA A 198 -16.19 2.75 3.06
C ALA A 198 -17.08 1.85 2.20
N GLY A 199 -16.67 1.59 0.97
CA GLY A 199 -17.40 0.72 0.06
C GLY A 199 -16.53 -0.05 -0.90
N ILE A 200 -17.08 -1.15 -1.41
CA ILE A 200 -16.53 -1.88 -2.54
C ILE A 200 -17.18 -1.30 -3.80
N LEU A 201 -16.36 -0.76 -4.68
CA LEU A 201 -16.77 -0.30 -6.00
C LEU A 201 -16.65 -1.48 -6.96
N ILE A 202 -17.77 -1.94 -7.50
CA ILE A 202 -17.83 -3.07 -8.44
C ILE A 202 -18.16 -2.53 -9.83
N SER A 203 -17.42 -2.95 -10.85
CA SER A 203 -17.71 -2.57 -12.23
C SER A 203 -19.18 -2.89 -12.58
N LYS A 204 -19.88 -1.96 -13.25
CA LYS A 204 -21.32 -2.12 -13.54
C LYS A 204 -21.66 -3.39 -14.30
N SER A 205 -20.74 -3.86 -15.16
CA SER A 205 -20.89 -5.13 -15.86
C SER A 205 -20.93 -6.30 -14.89
N LYS A 206 -19.98 -6.35 -13.94
CA LYS A 206 -19.86 -7.41 -12.93
C LYS A 206 -20.98 -7.33 -11.89
N TYR A 207 -21.32 -6.14 -11.44
CA TYR A 207 -22.47 -5.91 -10.57
C TYR A 207 -23.78 -6.45 -11.18
N LYS A 208 -24.03 -6.19 -12.48
CA LYS A 208 -25.20 -6.71 -13.20
C LYS A 208 -25.21 -8.23 -13.26
N GLU A 209 -24.06 -8.85 -13.45
CA GLU A 209 -23.92 -10.33 -13.43
C GLU A 209 -24.26 -10.89 -12.05
N MET A 210 -23.69 -10.30 -10.98
CA MET A 210 -23.92 -10.72 -9.61
C MET A 210 -25.36 -10.48 -9.17
N SER A 211 -25.94 -9.31 -9.47
CA SER A 211 -27.32 -8.94 -9.10
C SER A 211 -28.38 -9.82 -9.76
N ALA A 212 -28.08 -10.44 -10.90
CA ALA A 212 -28.95 -11.45 -11.53
C ALA A 212 -29.00 -12.76 -10.71
N LYS A 213 -28.03 -13.02 -9.84
CA LYS A 213 -27.96 -14.19 -8.96
C LYS A 213 -28.57 -13.90 -7.57
N GLY A 214 -28.65 -12.64 -7.14
CA GLY A 214 -29.19 -12.24 -5.83
C GLY A 214 -28.76 -10.82 -5.43
N THR A 215 -29.02 -10.46 -4.18
CA THR A 215 -28.60 -9.16 -3.63
C THR A 215 -27.07 -9.13 -3.51
N VAL A 216 -26.45 -8.04 -4.00
CA VAL A 216 -25.02 -7.84 -3.88
C VAL A 216 -24.71 -7.14 -2.56
N THR A 217 -23.94 -7.81 -1.71
CA THR A 217 -23.47 -7.35 -0.39
C THR A 217 -21.99 -7.61 -0.26
N ALA A 218 -21.30 -7.05 0.75
CA ALA A 218 -19.91 -7.36 1.00
C ALA A 218 -19.65 -8.87 1.14
N GLU A 219 -20.54 -9.62 1.82
CA GLU A 219 -20.45 -11.06 1.98
C GLU A 219 -20.46 -11.80 0.62
N THR A 220 -21.43 -11.47 -0.25
CA THR A 220 -21.49 -12.10 -1.59
C THR A 220 -20.32 -11.72 -2.49
N VAL A 221 -19.73 -10.55 -2.26
CA VAL A 221 -18.47 -10.14 -2.93
C VAL A 221 -17.31 -10.97 -2.44
N PHE A 222 -17.17 -11.18 -1.12
CA PHE A 222 -16.09 -12.02 -0.56
C PHE A 222 -16.22 -13.47 -1.04
N ASP A 223 -17.43 -14.02 -1.09
CA ASP A 223 -17.67 -15.35 -1.65
C ASP A 223 -17.26 -15.43 -3.13
N ALA A 224 -17.58 -14.41 -3.92
CA ALA A 224 -17.19 -14.34 -5.33
C ALA A 224 -15.66 -14.27 -5.51
N VAL A 225 -14.96 -13.57 -4.63
CA VAL A 225 -13.47 -13.54 -4.63
C VAL A 225 -12.91 -14.90 -4.25
N VAL A 226 -13.37 -15.52 -3.15
CA VAL A 226 -12.92 -16.87 -2.73
C VAL A 226 -13.12 -17.90 -3.83
N ASN A 227 -14.21 -17.80 -4.59
CA ASN A 227 -14.51 -18.70 -5.71
C ASN A 227 -13.78 -18.34 -7.02
N GLY A 228 -12.99 -17.27 -7.05
CA GLY A 228 -12.30 -16.80 -8.26
C GLY A 228 -13.23 -16.21 -9.33
N GLU A 229 -14.47 -15.84 -8.94
CA GLU A 229 -15.47 -15.26 -9.84
C GLU A 229 -15.32 -13.73 -9.98
N LEU A 230 -14.59 -13.09 -9.06
CA LEU A 230 -14.38 -11.65 -9.02
C LEU A 230 -12.93 -11.33 -8.59
N SER A 231 -12.25 -10.47 -9.37
CA SER A 231 -10.95 -9.91 -9.01
C SER A 231 -11.12 -8.56 -8.35
N MET A 232 -10.41 -8.32 -7.24
CA MET A 232 -10.48 -7.03 -6.58
C MET A 232 -9.14 -6.59 -5.97
N GLY A 233 -9.04 -5.29 -5.67
CA GLY A 233 -7.94 -4.72 -4.93
C GLY A 233 -8.42 -3.96 -3.69
N TYR A 234 -7.53 -3.83 -2.71
CA TYR A 234 -7.75 -2.99 -1.52
C TYR A 234 -6.45 -2.34 -1.06
N SER A 235 -6.54 -1.34 -0.19
CA SER A 235 -5.39 -0.57 0.29
C SER A 235 -4.77 -1.16 1.55
N ASN A 236 -3.49 -0.83 1.80
CA ASN A 236 -2.70 -1.30 2.93
C ASN A 236 -3.38 -1.06 4.28
N PRO A 237 -3.70 -2.11 5.08
CA PRO A 237 -4.37 -1.97 6.37
C PRO A 237 -3.54 -1.33 7.49
N TYR A 238 -2.23 -1.18 7.31
CA TYR A 238 -1.38 -0.50 8.28
C TYR A 238 -1.45 1.01 8.18
N THR A 239 -1.74 1.56 7.00
CA THR A 239 -1.71 3.00 6.75
C THR A 239 -3.06 3.60 6.40
N SER A 240 -3.94 2.81 5.78
CA SER A 240 -5.24 3.24 5.25
C SER A 240 -6.41 2.85 6.16
N ALA A 241 -7.24 3.82 6.52
CA ALA A 241 -8.47 3.57 7.26
C ALA A 241 -9.47 2.70 6.48
N THR A 242 -9.55 2.88 5.16
CA THR A 242 -10.36 2.02 4.27
C THR A 242 -9.81 0.60 4.23
N GLY A 243 -8.47 0.46 4.17
CA GLY A 243 -7.80 -0.85 4.16
C GLY A 243 -7.99 -1.63 5.45
N ILE A 244 -7.85 -0.98 6.61
CA ILE A 244 -8.06 -1.66 7.90
C ILE A 244 -9.53 -2.03 8.13
N ASN A 245 -10.46 -1.15 7.75
CA ASN A 245 -11.89 -1.46 7.81
C ASN A 245 -12.25 -2.63 6.89
N PHE A 246 -11.66 -2.70 5.70
CA PHE A 246 -11.83 -3.83 4.79
C PHE A 246 -11.30 -5.13 5.39
N LEU A 247 -10.10 -5.13 5.97
CA LEU A 247 -9.50 -6.29 6.63
C LEU A 247 -10.38 -6.81 7.77
N MET A 248 -10.82 -5.93 8.67
CA MET A 248 -11.69 -6.29 9.80
C MET A 248 -13.02 -6.87 9.32
N THR A 249 -13.58 -6.28 8.26
CA THR A 249 -14.82 -6.76 7.63
C THR A 249 -14.63 -8.13 6.98
N ALA A 250 -13.54 -8.33 6.24
CA ALA A 250 -13.25 -9.61 5.59
C ALA A 250 -13.09 -10.74 6.63
N LEU A 251 -12.25 -10.56 7.63
CA LEU A 251 -12.03 -11.56 8.69
C LEU A 251 -13.32 -11.88 9.46
N SER A 252 -14.08 -10.86 9.87
CA SER A 252 -15.34 -11.05 10.62
C SER A 252 -16.44 -11.67 9.77
N THR A 253 -16.48 -11.41 8.46
CA THR A 253 -17.47 -12.02 7.55
C THR A 253 -17.10 -13.48 7.22
N LEU A 254 -15.82 -13.75 6.96
CA LEU A 254 -15.34 -15.10 6.64
C LEU A 254 -15.43 -16.05 7.86
N SER A 255 -15.31 -15.51 9.08
CA SER A 255 -15.38 -16.28 10.33
C SER A 255 -16.12 -15.50 11.42
N PRO A 256 -17.48 -15.46 11.38
CA PRO A 256 -18.28 -14.65 12.31
C PRO A 256 -18.17 -15.04 13.78
N ASP A 257 -17.89 -16.32 14.07
CA ASP A 257 -17.79 -16.82 15.45
C ASP A 257 -16.49 -16.38 16.15
N ASP A 258 -15.38 -16.39 15.39
CA ASP A 258 -14.05 -15.95 15.87
C ASP A 258 -13.18 -15.56 14.68
N MET A 259 -13.05 -14.25 14.45
CA MET A 259 -12.34 -13.68 13.32
C MET A 259 -10.81 -13.83 13.37
N LEU A 260 -10.24 -14.29 14.48
CA LEU A 260 -8.80 -14.46 14.69
C LEU A 260 -8.40 -15.94 14.83
N SER A 261 -9.36 -16.87 14.71
CA SER A 261 -9.12 -18.30 14.81
C SER A 261 -8.29 -18.86 13.63
N GLU A 262 -7.70 -20.04 13.81
CA GLU A 262 -7.03 -20.77 12.70
C GLU A 262 -7.95 -20.98 11.49
N ASN A 263 -9.26 -21.15 11.72
CA ASN A 263 -10.25 -21.24 10.66
C ASN A 263 -10.41 -19.92 9.91
N ALA A 264 -10.38 -18.78 10.62
CA ALA A 264 -10.40 -17.45 10.01
C ALA A 264 -9.16 -17.23 9.15
N VAL A 265 -7.97 -17.57 9.67
CA VAL A 265 -6.69 -17.49 8.93
C VAL A 265 -6.76 -18.32 7.64
N SER A 266 -7.19 -19.58 7.71
CA SER A 266 -7.30 -20.46 6.53
C SER A 266 -8.26 -19.91 5.47
N LYS A 267 -9.40 -19.34 5.89
CA LYS A 267 -10.36 -18.73 4.96
C LYS A 267 -9.82 -17.42 4.37
N PHE A 268 -9.12 -16.65 5.18
CA PHE A 268 -8.47 -15.42 4.72
C PHE A 268 -7.36 -15.73 3.71
N GLN A 269 -6.55 -16.77 3.92
CA GLN A 269 -5.58 -17.24 2.92
C GLN A 269 -6.25 -17.58 1.59
N ALA A 270 -7.37 -18.34 1.63
CA ALA A 270 -8.12 -18.68 0.42
C ALA A 270 -8.70 -17.44 -0.29
N PHE A 271 -9.18 -16.46 0.48
CA PHE A 271 -9.62 -15.19 -0.04
C PHE A 271 -8.45 -14.42 -0.69
N GLN A 272 -7.35 -14.30 0.03
CA GLN A 272 -6.16 -13.54 -0.40
C GLN A 272 -5.50 -14.15 -1.65
N ALA A 273 -5.61 -15.49 -1.84
CA ALA A 273 -5.09 -16.17 -3.02
C ALA A 273 -5.67 -15.63 -4.34
N ASN A 274 -6.87 -15.08 -4.30
CA ASN A 274 -7.57 -14.52 -5.46
C ASN A 274 -7.59 -12.98 -5.48
N ILE A 275 -6.82 -12.32 -4.60
CA ILE A 275 -6.58 -10.87 -4.62
C ILE A 275 -5.36 -10.59 -5.48
N PRO A 276 -5.50 -10.01 -6.68
CA PRO A 276 -4.37 -9.71 -7.55
C PRO A 276 -3.57 -8.49 -7.09
N LEU A 277 -4.18 -7.60 -6.31
CA LEU A 277 -3.59 -6.31 -5.95
C LEU A 277 -3.93 -5.91 -4.52
N VAL A 278 -2.91 -5.75 -3.68
CA VAL A 278 -2.98 -4.89 -2.50
C VAL A 278 -2.23 -3.60 -2.85
N SER A 279 -2.93 -2.49 -2.85
CA SER A 279 -2.39 -1.25 -3.40
C SER A 279 -1.56 -0.48 -2.38
N TYR A 280 -0.40 -0.01 -2.80
CA TYR A 280 0.39 0.97 -2.05
C TYR A 280 -0.30 2.35 -2.02
N THR A 281 -0.99 2.73 -3.11
CA THR A 281 -1.75 3.98 -3.21
C THR A 281 -3.15 3.77 -3.77
N THR A 282 -4.12 4.59 -3.36
CA THR A 282 -5.48 4.58 -3.92
C THR A 282 -5.47 4.85 -5.43
N GLN A 283 -4.57 5.72 -5.91
CA GLN A 283 -4.45 6.04 -7.33
C GLN A 283 -4.02 4.83 -8.18
N GLN A 284 -3.09 4.02 -7.69
CA GLN A 284 -2.68 2.76 -8.32
C GLN A 284 -3.88 1.83 -8.49
N MET A 285 -4.66 1.64 -7.44
CA MET A 285 -5.86 0.79 -7.45
C MET A 285 -6.94 1.30 -8.42
N THR A 286 -7.21 2.60 -8.40
CA THR A 286 -8.18 3.23 -9.31
C THR A 286 -7.75 3.06 -10.77
N SER A 287 -6.46 3.29 -11.07
CA SER A 287 -5.91 3.10 -12.41
C SER A 287 -6.04 1.66 -12.91
N SER A 288 -5.79 0.67 -12.04
CA SER A 288 -5.95 -0.76 -12.38
C SER A 288 -7.40 -1.11 -12.67
N ALA A 289 -8.35 -0.58 -11.89
CA ALA A 289 -9.78 -0.80 -12.12
C ALA A 289 -10.28 -0.12 -13.40
N GLU A 290 -9.83 1.09 -13.70
CA GLU A 290 -10.18 1.81 -14.94
C GLU A 290 -9.65 1.11 -16.20
N LYS A 291 -8.51 0.45 -16.10
CA LYS A 291 -7.96 -0.37 -17.18
C LYS A 291 -8.64 -1.74 -17.31
N GLY A 292 -9.56 -2.08 -16.40
CA GLY A 292 -10.27 -3.36 -16.39
C GLY A 292 -9.42 -4.56 -15.93
N LEU A 293 -8.37 -4.31 -15.16
CA LEU A 293 -7.46 -5.33 -14.65
C LEU A 293 -7.98 -5.97 -13.36
N ILE A 294 -8.81 -5.23 -12.64
CA ILE A 294 -9.61 -5.73 -11.52
C ILE A 294 -11.07 -5.37 -11.72
N ASP A 295 -11.98 -6.24 -11.25
CA ASP A 295 -13.43 -6.05 -11.34
C ASP A 295 -13.95 -5.09 -10.27
N ALA A 296 -13.24 -5.01 -9.14
CA ALA A 296 -13.66 -4.23 -7.98
C ALA A 296 -12.47 -3.64 -7.22
N LEU A 297 -12.72 -2.54 -6.49
CA LEU A 297 -11.75 -1.88 -5.61
C LEU A 297 -12.46 -1.35 -4.37
N VAL A 298 -11.71 -1.09 -3.30
CA VAL A 298 -12.24 -0.39 -2.12
C VAL A 298 -11.99 1.11 -2.23
N SER A 299 -12.96 1.91 -1.82
CA SER A 299 -12.86 3.36 -1.75
C SER A 299 -13.85 3.92 -0.75
N GLU A 300 -13.84 5.23 -0.55
CA GLU A 300 -14.81 5.94 0.26
C GLU A 300 -15.91 6.55 -0.60
N TYR A 301 -17.11 6.71 -0.02
CA TYR A 301 -18.27 7.26 -0.72
C TYR A 301 -18.01 8.69 -1.20
N GLN A 302 -17.39 9.52 -0.38
CA GLN A 302 -17.02 10.89 -0.73
C GLN A 302 -16.18 10.93 -2.01
N THR A 303 -15.12 10.13 -2.09
CA THR A 303 -14.28 10.01 -3.29
C THR A 303 -15.09 9.51 -4.50
N TYR A 304 -15.89 8.45 -4.31
CA TYR A 304 -16.76 7.90 -5.34
C TYR A 304 -17.74 8.95 -5.89
N ALA A 305 -18.39 9.70 -5.00
CA ALA A 305 -19.41 10.69 -5.40
C ALA A 305 -18.82 11.86 -6.19
N ASN A 306 -17.57 12.22 -5.92
CA ASN A 306 -16.87 13.32 -6.59
C ASN A 306 -16.15 12.91 -7.89
N ASP A 307 -15.95 11.62 -8.13
CA ASP A 307 -15.30 11.12 -9.35
C ASP A 307 -16.32 10.65 -10.38
N SER A 308 -16.44 11.41 -11.48
CA SER A 308 -17.38 11.10 -12.56
C SER A 308 -17.03 9.82 -13.32
N THR A 309 -15.79 9.35 -13.30
CA THR A 309 -15.36 8.08 -13.90
C THR A 309 -15.80 6.92 -13.04
N LEU A 310 -15.59 7.02 -11.72
CA LEU A 310 -16.02 6.01 -10.77
C LEU A 310 -17.55 5.88 -10.78
N THR A 311 -18.30 6.96 -10.63
CA THR A 311 -19.78 6.92 -10.62
C THR A 311 -20.39 6.42 -11.94
N ARG A 312 -19.71 6.65 -13.07
CA ARG A 312 -20.16 6.16 -14.38
C ARG A 312 -19.96 4.66 -14.55
N ASN A 313 -18.85 4.13 -14.05
CA ASN A 313 -18.37 2.79 -14.40
C ASN A 313 -18.59 1.77 -13.29
N PHE A 314 -18.80 2.20 -12.04
CA PHE A 314 -18.90 1.33 -10.87
C PHE A 314 -20.19 1.53 -10.10
N GLU A 315 -20.58 0.52 -9.32
CA GLU A 315 -21.61 0.56 -8.29
C GLU A 315 -20.95 0.48 -6.92
N PHE A 316 -21.46 1.26 -5.96
CA PHE A 316 -20.92 1.36 -4.60
C PHE A 316 -21.68 0.43 -3.64
N ILE A 317 -20.99 -0.47 -2.98
CA ILE A 317 -21.52 -1.40 -1.97
C ILE A 317 -20.88 -1.06 -0.62
N PRO A 318 -21.64 -0.48 0.34
CA PRO A 318 -21.09 -0.11 1.64
C PRO A 318 -20.68 -1.33 2.46
N PHE A 319 -19.63 -1.19 3.29
CA PHE A 319 -19.20 -2.24 4.20
C PHE A 319 -18.61 -1.70 5.51
N GLY A 320 -18.53 -2.57 6.51
CA GLY A 320 -17.76 -2.41 7.73
C GLY A 320 -18.27 -1.31 8.68
N VAL A 321 -17.36 -0.76 9.48
CA VAL A 321 -17.64 0.36 10.36
C VAL A 321 -17.75 1.65 9.55
N ARG A 322 -18.56 2.60 10.06
CA ARG A 322 -18.67 3.92 9.42
C ARG A 322 -17.35 4.68 9.51
N HIS A 323 -17.11 5.53 8.54
CA HIS A 323 -16.04 6.52 8.53
C HIS A 323 -16.60 7.86 9.02
N ASP A 324 -16.97 7.90 10.30
CA ASP A 324 -17.56 9.09 10.91
C ASP A 324 -16.51 10.12 11.36
N ASN A 325 -15.24 9.88 11.02
CA ASN A 325 -14.14 10.82 11.21
C ASN A 325 -14.11 11.39 12.64
N PRO A 326 -13.95 10.57 13.69
CA PRO A 326 -13.98 11.06 15.05
C PRO A 326 -12.83 12.06 15.31
N LEU A 327 -13.01 12.95 16.28
CA LEU A 327 -11.95 13.79 16.82
C LEU A 327 -11.60 13.32 18.22
N TYR A 328 -10.36 12.98 18.42
CA TYR A 328 -9.77 12.59 19.71
C TYR A 328 -8.87 13.70 20.26
N ALA A 329 -8.95 13.94 21.55
CA ALA A 329 -7.92 14.65 22.31
C ALA A 329 -6.84 13.63 22.74
N ILE A 330 -5.57 13.94 22.50
CA ILE A 330 -4.42 13.06 22.76
C ILE A 330 -3.60 13.67 23.91
N GLU A 331 -3.54 12.96 25.05
CA GLU A 331 -2.82 13.39 26.27
C GLU A 331 -3.24 14.79 26.79
N VAL A 332 -4.41 15.28 26.37
CA VAL A 332 -4.93 16.61 26.75
C VAL A 332 -5.62 16.53 28.12
N VAL A 333 -5.33 17.49 28.98
CA VAL A 333 -5.96 17.60 30.30
C VAL A 333 -7.37 18.18 30.15
N GLU A 334 -8.35 17.53 30.76
CA GLU A 334 -9.73 17.98 30.78
C GLU A 334 -9.85 19.43 31.31
N ASN A 335 -10.66 20.24 30.64
CA ASN A 335 -10.88 21.67 30.90
C ASN A 335 -9.65 22.58 30.73
N SER A 336 -8.55 22.08 30.16
CA SER A 336 -7.43 22.93 29.72
C SER A 336 -7.88 23.83 28.55
N ASP A 337 -7.06 24.82 28.24
CA ASP A 337 -7.29 25.66 27.05
C ASP A 337 -7.29 24.82 25.77
N GLU A 338 -6.44 23.79 25.68
CA GLU A 338 -6.39 22.86 24.54
C GLU A 338 -7.70 22.07 24.39
N ASP A 339 -8.23 21.54 25.49
CA ASP A 339 -9.52 20.84 25.53
C ASP A 339 -10.68 21.75 25.07
N GLN A 340 -10.69 23.00 25.54
CA GLN A 340 -11.66 24.00 25.14
C GLN A 340 -11.58 24.31 23.63
N VAL A 341 -10.37 24.42 23.07
CA VAL A 341 -10.18 24.66 21.62
C VAL A 341 -10.70 23.47 20.81
N LEU A 342 -10.36 22.22 21.19
CA LEU A 342 -10.80 21.02 20.48
C LEU A 342 -12.32 20.90 20.49
N LYS A 343 -12.98 21.13 21.64
CA LYS A 343 -14.45 21.10 21.78
C LYS A 343 -15.12 22.19 20.95
N ALA A 344 -14.61 23.42 21.02
CA ALA A 344 -15.13 24.54 20.25
C ALA A 344 -14.99 24.32 18.73
N PHE A 345 -13.87 23.71 18.30
CA PHE A 345 -13.65 23.40 16.90
C PHE A 345 -14.58 22.26 16.40
N ALA A 346 -14.79 21.21 17.20
CA ALA A 346 -15.76 20.16 16.91
C ALA A 346 -17.17 20.74 16.73
N GLU A 347 -17.62 21.57 17.69
CA GLU A 347 -18.92 22.26 17.62
C GLU A 347 -19.03 23.17 16.37
N TYR A 348 -17.93 23.82 15.99
CA TYR A 348 -17.89 24.63 14.77
C TYR A 348 -18.07 23.77 13.51
N CYS A 349 -17.43 22.61 13.44
CA CYS A 349 -17.62 21.65 12.33
C CYS A 349 -19.06 21.16 12.27
N ASP A 350 -19.68 20.84 13.39
CA ASP A 350 -21.07 20.41 13.47
C ASP A 350 -22.06 21.45 12.93
N GLN A 351 -21.80 22.73 13.15
CA GLN A 351 -22.62 23.82 12.66
C GLN A 351 -22.53 24.03 11.14
N HIS A 352 -21.55 23.41 10.47
CA HIS A 352 -21.23 23.61 9.05
C HIS A 352 -21.37 22.34 8.19
N GLN A 353 -22.20 21.38 8.61
CA GLN A 353 -22.44 20.13 7.89
C GLN A 353 -23.06 20.30 6.49
N ASP A 354 -23.61 21.46 6.18
CA ASP A 354 -24.07 21.79 4.83
C ASP A 354 -22.91 21.98 3.84
N LEU A 355 -21.75 22.45 4.30
CA LEU A 355 -20.53 22.51 3.51
C LEU A 355 -19.98 21.10 3.27
N ALA A 356 -19.92 20.26 4.29
CA ALA A 356 -19.55 18.87 4.16
C ALA A 356 -20.35 18.11 3.09
N ARG A 357 -21.68 18.35 3.04
CA ARG A 357 -22.55 17.73 2.01
C ARG A 357 -22.23 18.18 0.58
N LYS A 358 -21.77 19.41 0.40
CA LYS A 358 -21.33 19.89 -0.94
C LYS A 358 -20.07 19.17 -1.41
N ASP A 359 -19.23 18.77 -0.48
CA ASP A 359 -17.98 18.05 -0.73
C ASP A 359 -18.19 16.52 -0.81
N GLY A 360 -19.43 16.04 -0.77
CA GLY A 360 -19.80 14.63 -0.91
C GLY A 360 -19.83 13.84 0.39
N PHE A 361 -19.50 14.44 1.53
CA PHE A 361 -19.68 13.84 2.85
C PHE A 361 -21.16 13.74 3.24
N ASN A 362 -21.47 12.92 4.24
CA ASN A 362 -22.82 12.68 4.74
C ASN A 362 -23.81 12.15 3.66
N GLY A 363 -23.30 11.65 2.53
CA GLY A 363 -24.12 11.16 1.42
C GLY A 363 -24.72 9.77 1.62
N MET A 364 -24.23 9.02 2.63
CA MET A 364 -24.69 7.65 2.96
C MET A 364 -25.12 7.55 4.44
N ASP A 365 -25.86 8.55 4.94
CA ASP A 365 -26.28 8.59 6.35
C ASP A 365 -27.27 7.46 6.71
N GLU A 366 -27.94 6.86 5.74
CA GLU A 366 -28.80 5.70 5.92
C GLU A 366 -28.03 4.40 6.21
N TYR A 367 -26.73 4.32 5.88
CA TYR A 367 -25.89 3.19 6.24
C TYR A 367 -25.45 3.29 7.70
N THR A 368 -25.92 2.40 8.55
CA THR A 368 -25.66 2.42 10.00
C THR A 368 -24.36 1.71 10.42
N GLY A 369 -23.57 1.27 9.45
CA GLY A 369 -22.38 0.44 9.73
C GLY A 369 -22.73 -1.02 10.02
N SER A 370 -21.71 -1.85 10.18
CA SER A 370 -21.84 -3.27 10.52
C SER A 370 -22.35 -3.50 11.96
N GLY A 371 -22.31 -2.49 12.82
CA GLY A 371 -22.56 -2.60 14.26
C GLY A 371 -21.47 -3.35 15.04
N ALA A 372 -20.43 -3.83 14.37
CA ALA A 372 -19.30 -4.49 15.03
C ALA A 372 -18.47 -3.47 15.81
N LYS A 373 -18.00 -3.88 16.97
CA LYS A 373 -17.04 -3.14 17.80
C LYS A 373 -15.77 -3.98 17.90
N PHE A 374 -14.64 -3.37 17.63
CA PHE A 374 -13.35 -4.02 17.65
C PHE A 374 -12.43 -3.34 18.67
N THR A 375 -11.71 -4.13 19.46
CA THR A 375 -10.67 -3.61 20.35
C THR A 375 -9.36 -3.40 19.59
N GLY A 376 -8.51 -2.50 20.07
CA GLY A 376 -7.19 -2.28 19.50
C GLY A 376 -6.32 -3.54 19.42
N LEU A 377 -6.51 -4.49 20.37
CA LEU A 377 -5.84 -5.79 20.30
C LEU A 377 -6.31 -6.60 19.08
N GLN A 378 -7.62 -6.71 18.86
CA GLN A 378 -8.16 -7.42 17.69
C GLN A 378 -7.70 -6.78 16.37
N VAL A 379 -7.65 -5.46 16.31
CA VAL A 379 -7.17 -4.71 15.14
C VAL A 379 -5.69 -5.02 14.88
N SER A 380 -4.86 -5.01 15.93
CA SER A 380 -3.42 -5.32 15.82
C SER A 380 -3.15 -6.78 15.42
N GLU A 381 -3.91 -7.73 15.97
CA GLU A 381 -3.79 -9.15 15.62
C GLU A 381 -4.27 -9.40 14.17
N ALA A 382 -5.34 -8.74 13.73
CA ALA A 382 -5.79 -8.79 12.33
C ALA A 382 -4.72 -8.25 11.36
N GLN A 383 -4.05 -7.14 11.70
CA GLN A 383 -2.92 -6.64 10.93
C GLN A 383 -1.77 -7.64 10.86
N THR A 384 -1.48 -8.35 11.96
CA THR A 384 -0.46 -9.40 11.99
C THR A 384 -0.84 -10.56 11.07
N ILE A 385 -2.08 -11.07 11.16
CA ILE A 385 -2.60 -12.10 10.24
C ILE A 385 -2.46 -11.64 8.78
N TRP A 386 -2.87 -10.41 8.50
CA TRP A 386 -2.74 -9.88 7.15
C TRP A 386 -1.29 -9.89 6.65
N LYS A 387 -0.35 -9.45 7.48
CA LYS A 387 1.07 -9.41 7.11
C LYS A 387 1.65 -10.80 6.84
N GLU A 388 1.26 -11.78 7.63
CA GLU A 388 1.73 -13.16 7.49
C GLU A 388 1.09 -13.87 6.30
N GLU A 389 -0.17 -13.56 5.99
CA GLU A 389 -0.98 -14.32 5.03
C GLU A 389 -1.25 -13.60 3.71
N LYS A 390 -0.85 -12.31 3.57
CA LYS A 390 -1.12 -11.53 2.34
C LYS A 390 -0.50 -12.15 1.09
N ALA A 391 0.63 -12.83 1.22
CA ALA A 391 1.26 -13.55 0.12
C ALA A 391 0.53 -14.86 -0.26
N SER A 392 -0.45 -15.32 0.54
CA SER A 392 -1.27 -16.53 0.28
C SER A 392 -0.46 -17.77 -0.08
N GLY A 393 0.73 -17.93 0.51
CA GLY A 393 1.67 -19.00 0.15
C GLY A 393 2.35 -18.81 -1.20
N LYS A 394 2.20 -17.65 -1.87
CA LYS A 394 3.00 -17.30 -3.04
C LYS A 394 4.42 -16.96 -2.61
N THR A 395 5.38 -17.46 -3.34
CA THR A 395 6.79 -17.14 -3.13
C THR A 395 7.16 -15.94 -3.99
N ILE A 396 7.54 -14.83 -3.38
CA ILE A 396 8.05 -13.65 -4.10
C ILE A 396 9.48 -13.93 -4.57
N VAL A 397 9.75 -13.59 -5.83
CA VAL A 397 11.09 -13.58 -6.42
C VAL A 397 11.41 -12.13 -6.78
N ALA A 398 12.23 -11.49 -5.95
CA ALA A 398 12.53 -10.07 -6.10
C ALA A 398 13.98 -9.82 -6.48
N GLU A 399 14.21 -8.89 -7.42
CA GLU A 399 15.52 -8.36 -7.74
C GLU A 399 15.59 -6.89 -7.36
N PHE A 400 16.55 -6.55 -6.51
CA PHE A 400 16.90 -5.16 -6.21
C PHE A 400 17.93 -4.68 -7.22
N ILE A 401 17.59 -3.64 -7.97
CA ILE A 401 18.43 -3.01 -8.99
C ILE A 401 18.85 -1.65 -8.47
N VAL A 402 20.09 -1.52 -8.10
CA VAL A 402 20.62 -0.42 -7.30
C VAL A 402 21.57 0.43 -8.12
N ASP A 403 21.29 1.72 -8.18
CA ASP A 403 22.16 2.71 -8.78
C ASP A 403 23.44 2.90 -7.96
N VAL A 404 24.57 2.69 -8.59
CA VAL A 404 25.91 2.99 -8.04
C VAL A 404 26.66 3.96 -8.96
N SER A 405 25.96 4.77 -9.76
CA SER A 405 26.57 5.82 -10.57
C SER A 405 27.24 6.90 -9.72
N GLY A 406 28.03 7.76 -10.36
CA GLY A 406 28.83 8.76 -9.67
C GLY A 406 28.03 9.75 -8.83
N SER A 407 26.78 10.06 -9.17
CA SER A 407 25.87 10.93 -8.41
C SER A 407 25.50 10.34 -7.05
N MET A 408 25.47 9.01 -6.93
CA MET A 408 25.21 8.30 -5.68
C MET A 408 26.37 8.42 -4.66
N SER A 409 27.51 9.02 -5.02
CA SER A 409 28.69 9.10 -4.17
C SER A 409 28.44 9.91 -2.89
N GLY A 410 28.96 9.44 -1.76
CA GLY A 410 28.89 10.11 -0.47
C GLY A 410 27.62 9.79 0.33
N GLU A 411 26.83 10.80 0.67
CA GLU A 411 25.63 10.64 1.48
C GLU A 411 24.56 9.74 0.81
N PRO A 412 24.23 9.87 -0.49
CA PRO A 412 23.21 9.05 -1.13
C PRO A 412 23.45 7.55 -0.99
N ILE A 413 24.63 7.05 -1.34
CA ILE A 413 24.93 5.62 -1.25
C ILE A 413 24.92 5.11 0.20
N ASN A 414 25.34 5.94 1.17
CA ASN A 414 25.34 5.56 2.58
C ASN A 414 23.91 5.42 3.11
N ASN A 415 23.02 6.36 2.76
CA ASN A 415 21.62 6.31 3.15
C ASN A 415 20.88 5.15 2.46
N LEU A 416 21.18 4.87 1.20
CA LEU A 416 20.66 3.72 0.49
C LEU A 416 21.06 2.40 1.16
N ARG A 417 22.35 2.23 1.52
CA ARG A 417 22.82 1.05 2.26
C ARG A 417 22.09 0.92 3.61
N ALA A 418 21.96 2.01 4.36
CA ALA A 418 21.23 2.01 5.64
C ALA A 418 19.77 1.63 5.43
N ALA A 419 19.10 2.17 4.41
CA ALA A 419 17.71 1.84 4.08
C ALA A 419 17.53 0.37 3.71
N MET A 420 18.36 -0.17 2.82
CA MET A 420 18.32 -1.57 2.42
C MET A 420 18.59 -2.52 3.61
N LYS A 421 19.55 -2.21 4.47
CA LYS A 421 19.84 -3.00 5.69
C LYS A 421 18.68 -2.96 6.68
N ASN A 422 18.13 -1.79 6.97
CA ASN A 422 17.02 -1.66 7.91
C ASN A 422 15.75 -2.35 7.43
N THR A 423 15.49 -2.32 6.12
CA THR A 423 14.27 -2.91 5.54
C THR A 423 14.37 -4.42 5.32
N MET A 424 15.56 -5.01 5.38
CA MET A 424 15.79 -6.47 5.27
C MET A 424 14.91 -7.28 6.23
N ARG A 425 14.63 -6.77 7.43
CA ARG A 425 13.80 -7.43 8.46
C ARG A 425 12.32 -7.55 8.09
N TYR A 426 11.87 -6.79 7.10
CA TYR A 426 10.49 -6.85 6.60
C TYR A 426 10.29 -7.87 5.47
N ILE A 427 11.37 -8.50 5.02
CA ILE A 427 11.36 -9.51 3.96
C ILE A 427 11.23 -10.91 4.59
N SER A 428 10.26 -11.69 4.11
CA SER A 428 10.05 -13.06 4.58
C SER A 428 11.18 -14.01 4.16
N ASP A 429 11.49 -14.98 5.04
CA ASP A 429 12.47 -16.05 4.77
C ASP A 429 12.02 -17.02 3.65
N GLU A 430 10.74 -16.98 3.28
CA GLU A 430 10.19 -17.81 2.21
C GLU A 430 10.38 -17.21 0.81
N HIS A 431 10.81 -15.96 0.71
CA HIS A 431 11.03 -15.26 -0.55
C HIS A 431 12.44 -15.50 -1.12
N TYR A 432 12.63 -15.18 -2.39
CA TYR A 432 13.90 -15.28 -3.10
C TYR A 432 14.36 -13.88 -3.49
N ILE A 433 15.58 -13.53 -3.09
CA ILE A 433 16.10 -12.17 -3.20
C ILE A 433 17.43 -12.16 -3.91
N GLY A 434 17.57 -11.26 -4.90
CA GLY A 434 18.83 -10.93 -5.56
C GLY A 434 19.15 -9.44 -5.49
N VAL A 435 20.39 -9.08 -5.77
CA VAL A 435 20.88 -7.70 -5.85
C VAL A 435 21.76 -7.51 -7.07
N LEU A 436 21.30 -6.71 -8.00
CA LEU A 436 22.11 -6.13 -9.08
C LEU A 436 22.46 -4.69 -8.72
N ALA A 437 23.62 -4.24 -9.13
CA ALA A 437 23.98 -2.84 -9.15
C ALA A 437 24.33 -2.40 -10.57
N PHE A 438 24.22 -1.11 -10.85
CA PHE A 438 24.57 -0.57 -12.16
C PHE A 438 25.22 0.81 -12.06
N ASP A 439 26.18 1.01 -12.96
CA ASP A 439 26.69 2.31 -13.41
C ASP A 439 26.67 2.33 -14.95
N ASP A 440 27.81 2.37 -15.64
CA ASP A 440 27.93 2.13 -17.08
C ASP A 440 27.72 0.65 -17.44
N ASP A 441 28.02 -0.24 -16.49
CA ASP A 441 27.96 -1.68 -16.58
C ASP A 441 26.95 -2.26 -15.57
N VAL A 442 26.67 -3.57 -15.67
CA VAL A 442 25.77 -4.28 -14.73
C VAL A 442 26.59 -5.24 -13.88
N TYR A 443 26.37 -5.19 -12.58
CA TYR A 443 27.09 -6.00 -11.60
C TYR A 443 26.12 -6.88 -10.82
N GLU A 444 26.41 -8.17 -10.69
CA GLU A 444 25.68 -9.08 -9.81
C GLU A 444 26.39 -9.18 -8.48
N TYR A 445 25.83 -8.53 -7.45
CA TYR A 445 26.32 -8.58 -6.08
C TYR A 445 25.75 -9.75 -5.29
N LEU A 446 24.51 -10.14 -5.57
CA LEU A 446 23.85 -11.26 -4.90
C LEU A 446 22.97 -12.01 -5.90
N PRO A 447 23.29 -13.26 -6.26
CA PRO A 447 22.39 -14.10 -7.05
C PRO A 447 21.04 -14.33 -6.34
N ILE A 448 19.95 -14.43 -7.10
CA ILE A 448 18.62 -14.71 -6.53
C ILE A 448 18.61 -16.09 -5.88
N ASP A 449 18.43 -16.13 -4.56
CA ASP A 449 18.25 -17.37 -3.80
C ASP A 449 17.30 -17.15 -2.62
N LYS A 450 16.86 -18.26 -1.96
CA LYS A 450 15.95 -18.23 -0.82
C LYS A 450 16.55 -17.41 0.32
N PHE A 451 15.76 -16.47 0.88
CA PHE A 451 16.23 -15.46 1.82
C PHE A 451 16.46 -16.01 3.23
N THR A 452 17.15 -17.15 3.31
CA THR A 452 17.60 -17.78 4.55
C THR A 452 18.61 -16.89 5.29
N LEU A 453 18.96 -17.28 6.52
CA LEU A 453 19.98 -16.56 7.29
C LEU A 453 21.31 -16.42 6.52
N GLU A 454 21.72 -17.45 5.76
CA GLU A 454 22.92 -17.40 4.92
C GLU A 454 22.78 -16.33 3.84
N GLN A 455 21.67 -16.32 3.09
CA GLN A 455 21.42 -15.32 2.06
C GLN A 455 21.31 -13.91 2.64
N LYS A 456 20.74 -13.76 3.84
CA LYS A 456 20.70 -12.47 4.57
C LYS A 456 22.08 -11.95 4.93
N THR A 457 23.03 -12.82 5.31
CA THR A 457 24.42 -12.40 5.60
C THR A 457 25.15 -11.99 4.33
N LEU A 458 24.93 -12.68 3.21
CA LEU A 458 25.44 -12.30 1.89
C LEU A 458 24.79 -10.99 1.40
N TYR A 459 23.49 -10.81 1.59
CA TYR A 459 22.81 -9.55 1.29
C TYR A 459 23.42 -8.37 2.07
N ASN A 460 23.69 -8.56 3.38
CA ASN A 460 24.32 -7.53 4.20
C ASN A 460 25.71 -7.16 3.67
N GLY A 461 26.52 -8.16 3.32
CA GLY A 461 27.82 -7.96 2.70
C GLY A 461 27.74 -7.29 1.32
N ALA A 462 26.78 -7.71 0.47
CA ALA A 462 26.51 -7.10 -0.82
C ALA A 462 26.20 -5.61 -0.68
N VAL A 463 25.25 -5.26 0.19
CA VAL A 463 24.85 -3.88 0.44
C VAL A 463 26.01 -3.03 0.96
N ASN A 464 26.82 -3.56 1.88
CA ASN A 464 27.99 -2.84 2.41
C ASN A 464 29.09 -2.62 1.37
N SER A 465 29.22 -3.51 0.40
CA SER A 465 30.26 -3.44 -0.64
C SER A 465 29.90 -2.57 -1.85
N LEU A 466 28.63 -2.08 -1.96
CA LEU A 466 28.25 -1.15 -3.03
C LEU A 466 29.16 0.07 -3.05
N THR A 467 29.66 0.48 -4.20
CA THR A 467 30.53 1.65 -4.35
C THR A 467 30.12 2.46 -5.56
N ALA A 468 30.00 3.78 -5.38
CA ALA A 468 29.52 4.68 -6.43
C ALA A 468 30.62 5.15 -7.38
N ALA A 469 30.40 4.98 -8.68
CA ALA A 469 31.26 5.44 -9.78
C ALA A 469 30.49 5.43 -11.12
N GLY A 470 31.09 5.97 -12.19
CA GLY A 470 30.59 5.83 -13.57
C GLY A 470 29.35 6.66 -13.91
N SER A 471 28.70 6.30 -15.02
CA SER A 471 27.46 6.88 -15.55
C SER A 471 26.22 6.07 -15.11
N THR A 472 25.05 6.22 -15.78
CA THR A 472 23.78 5.61 -15.34
C THR A 472 23.15 4.77 -16.47
N GLY A 473 23.37 3.45 -16.43
CA GLY A 473 22.86 2.47 -17.42
C GLY A 473 21.64 1.68 -16.91
N MET A 474 20.66 2.34 -16.32
CA MET A 474 19.53 1.74 -15.60
C MET A 474 18.75 0.69 -16.40
N TYR A 475 18.42 0.95 -17.66
CA TYR A 475 17.57 0.03 -18.43
C TYR A 475 18.27 -1.26 -18.81
N ASP A 476 19.59 -1.28 -18.92
CA ASP A 476 20.35 -2.51 -19.13
C ASP A 476 20.26 -3.41 -17.89
N ALA A 477 20.38 -2.83 -16.70
CA ALA A 477 20.22 -3.54 -15.44
C ALA A 477 18.78 -4.04 -15.24
N ILE A 478 17.77 -3.24 -15.60
CA ILE A 478 16.34 -3.66 -15.55
C ILE A 478 16.11 -4.88 -16.45
N LEU A 479 16.62 -4.88 -17.69
CA LEU A 479 16.47 -6.02 -18.59
C LEU A 479 17.11 -7.29 -18.01
N VAL A 480 18.30 -7.16 -17.42
CA VAL A 480 19.00 -8.28 -16.76
C VAL A 480 18.20 -8.78 -15.56
N GLY A 481 17.75 -7.89 -14.68
CA GLY A 481 16.95 -8.25 -13.50
C GLY A 481 15.65 -8.95 -13.85
N VAL A 482 14.92 -8.43 -14.84
CA VAL A 482 13.68 -9.05 -15.35
C VAL A 482 13.94 -10.45 -15.92
N ASP A 483 15.01 -10.65 -16.68
CA ASP A 483 15.39 -11.97 -17.19
C ASP A 483 15.73 -12.97 -16.06
N LYS A 484 16.38 -12.48 -14.98
CA LYS A 484 16.74 -13.30 -13.81
C LYS A 484 15.52 -13.72 -13.01
N VAL A 485 14.60 -12.81 -12.69
CA VAL A 485 13.37 -13.15 -11.94
C VAL A 485 12.49 -14.10 -12.74
N ILE A 486 12.36 -13.92 -14.08
CA ILE A 486 11.62 -14.84 -14.94
C ILE A 486 12.23 -16.24 -14.86
N LYS A 487 13.54 -16.37 -15.02
CA LYS A 487 14.24 -17.67 -14.94
C LYS A 487 14.04 -18.35 -13.60
N LYS A 488 14.17 -17.59 -12.49
CA LYS A 488 13.93 -18.15 -11.16
C LYS A 488 12.48 -18.54 -10.93
N CYS A 489 11.51 -17.76 -11.41
CA CYS A 489 10.10 -18.16 -11.37
C CYS A 489 9.81 -19.41 -12.21
N ASP A 490 10.41 -19.54 -13.40
CA ASP A 490 10.30 -20.75 -14.23
C ASP A 490 10.84 -22.00 -13.49
N GLU A 491 11.92 -21.85 -12.70
CA GLU A 491 12.49 -22.93 -11.87
C GLU A 491 11.57 -23.32 -10.71
N LEU A 492 10.96 -22.33 -10.04
CA LEU A 492 10.13 -22.53 -8.84
C LEU A 492 8.69 -22.96 -9.18
N GLY A 493 8.20 -22.64 -10.38
CA GLY A 493 6.87 -23.02 -10.85
C GLY A 493 5.78 -21.98 -10.56
N SER A 494 4.52 -22.41 -10.67
CA SER A 494 3.34 -21.51 -10.74
C SER A 494 3.05 -20.67 -9.49
N ASN A 495 3.69 -20.97 -8.35
CA ASN A 495 3.48 -20.22 -7.11
C ASN A 495 4.50 -19.07 -6.92
N ALA A 496 5.41 -18.88 -7.86
CA ALA A 496 6.40 -17.82 -7.80
C ALA A 496 5.89 -16.54 -8.49
N THR A 497 6.04 -15.40 -7.84
CA THR A 497 5.62 -14.08 -8.33
C THR A 497 6.85 -13.20 -8.50
N PRO A 498 7.15 -12.72 -9.72
CA PRO A 498 8.31 -11.85 -9.97
C PRO A 498 8.01 -10.40 -9.58
N ILE A 499 8.97 -9.73 -8.95
CA ILE A 499 8.93 -8.29 -8.65
C ILE A 499 10.31 -7.67 -8.89
N ILE A 500 10.34 -6.45 -9.38
CA ILE A 500 11.57 -5.65 -9.54
C ILE A 500 11.47 -4.39 -8.68
N PHE A 501 12.55 -4.10 -7.95
CA PHE A 501 12.75 -2.83 -7.25
C PHE A 501 13.93 -2.08 -7.86
N VAL A 502 13.70 -0.87 -8.37
CA VAL A 502 14.74 -0.02 -8.94
C VAL A 502 14.96 1.17 -8.01
N LEU A 503 16.19 1.33 -7.51
CA LEU A 503 16.58 2.43 -6.64
C LEU A 503 17.64 3.27 -7.34
N THR A 504 17.34 4.53 -7.67
CA THR A 504 18.20 5.44 -8.44
C THR A 504 18.01 6.89 -8.04
N ASP A 505 19.03 7.73 -8.23
CA ASP A 505 18.95 9.18 -8.04
C ASP A 505 18.98 9.95 -9.38
N GLY A 506 18.97 9.27 -10.53
CA GLY A 506 19.20 9.92 -11.80
C GLY A 506 18.44 9.35 -13.00
N GLU A 507 18.64 10.04 -14.12
CA GLU A 507 18.16 9.62 -15.44
C GLU A 507 19.20 8.74 -16.12
N THR A 508 18.73 7.76 -16.92
CA THR A 508 19.62 6.95 -17.77
C THR A 508 20.36 7.84 -18.77
N ASN A 509 21.67 7.71 -18.81
CA ASN A 509 22.55 8.43 -19.74
C ASN A 509 23.51 7.50 -20.50
N SER A 510 23.45 6.19 -20.28
CA SER A 510 24.18 5.16 -21.01
C SER A 510 23.31 3.93 -21.30
N GLY A 511 23.72 3.06 -22.22
CA GLY A 511 23.03 1.82 -22.58
C GLY A 511 21.69 2.01 -23.31
N ASN A 512 20.74 1.08 -23.10
CA ASN A 512 19.39 1.19 -23.61
C ASN A 512 18.61 2.35 -22.94
N ASN A 513 17.64 2.93 -23.66
CA ASN A 513 16.73 3.95 -23.11
C ASN A 513 15.30 3.41 -22.98
N TYR A 514 14.39 4.19 -22.37
CA TYR A 514 13.00 3.82 -22.16
C TYR A 514 12.29 3.33 -23.42
N SER A 515 12.49 4.02 -24.56
CA SER A 515 11.84 3.66 -25.83
C SER A 515 12.32 2.31 -26.39
N ASP A 516 13.54 1.90 -26.05
CA ASP A 516 14.11 0.62 -26.48
C ASP A 516 13.54 -0.59 -25.74
N VAL A 517 13.04 -0.37 -24.52
CA VAL A 517 12.62 -1.43 -23.58
C VAL A 517 11.12 -1.45 -23.30
N LYS A 518 10.43 -0.30 -23.43
CA LYS A 518 9.02 -0.13 -23.08
C LYS A 518 8.13 -1.29 -23.55
N SER A 519 8.18 -1.62 -24.84
CA SER A 519 7.30 -2.64 -25.40
C SER A 519 7.62 -4.07 -24.92
N ILE A 520 8.85 -4.32 -24.49
CA ILE A 520 9.27 -5.59 -23.90
C ILE A 520 8.73 -5.68 -22.47
N LEU A 521 8.97 -4.65 -21.67
CA LEU A 521 8.53 -4.61 -20.27
C LEU A 521 7.00 -4.64 -20.17
N ASP A 522 6.29 -3.85 -21.00
CA ASP A 522 4.82 -3.87 -21.07
C ASP A 522 4.26 -5.25 -21.44
N GLY A 523 4.91 -5.96 -22.36
CA GLY A 523 4.51 -7.31 -22.78
C GLY A 523 4.81 -8.41 -21.77
N LEU A 524 5.74 -8.19 -20.84
CA LEU A 524 6.12 -9.15 -19.78
C LEU A 524 5.23 -9.04 -18.55
N ASP A 525 4.61 -7.89 -18.32
CA ASP A 525 3.65 -7.66 -17.24
C ASP A 525 4.22 -7.96 -15.84
N ILE A 526 5.47 -7.57 -15.59
CA ILE A 526 6.15 -7.73 -14.31
C ILE A 526 6.16 -6.39 -13.59
N PRO A 527 5.69 -6.30 -12.33
CA PRO A 527 5.72 -5.07 -11.55
C PRO A 527 7.14 -4.54 -11.36
N ILE A 528 7.36 -3.26 -11.67
CA ILE A 528 8.64 -2.57 -11.49
C ILE A 528 8.41 -1.37 -10.59
N TYR A 529 8.72 -1.52 -9.30
CA TYR A 529 8.65 -0.44 -8.32
C TYR A 529 9.89 0.43 -8.43
N SER A 530 9.69 1.69 -8.79
CA SER A 530 10.78 2.65 -8.95
C SER A 530 10.85 3.59 -7.76
N ILE A 531 11.99 3.63 -7.10
CA ILE A 531 12.27 4.50 -5.97
C ILE A 531 13.34 5.50 -6.39
N SER A 532 12.95 6.76 -6.54
CA SER A 532 13.91 7.82 -6.83
C SER A 532 14.45 8.42 -5.53
N TYR A 533 15.71 8.75 -5.53
CA TYR A 533 16.42 9.29 -4.39
C TYR A 533 16.79 10.75 -4.64
N ASN A 534 16.20 11.69 -3.88
CA ASN A 534 16.41 13.14 -3.99
C ASN A 534 16.10 13.79 -5.36
N TYR A 535 15.41 13.10 -6.25
CA TYR A 535 15.12 13.61 -7.59
C TYR A 535 13.71 13.19 -8.05
N SER A 536 12.95 14.13 -8.61
CA SER A 536 11.66 13.82 -9.23
C SER A 536 11.88 13.46 -10.70
N ASN A 537 11.58 12.23 -11.10
CA ASN A 537 11.83 11.72 -12.44
C ASN A 537 10.54 11.19 -13.07
N ASP A 538 10.03 11.92 -14.07
CA ASP A 538 8.84 11.53 -14.84
C ASP A 538 9.02 10.20 -15.59
N GLU A 539 10.25 9.82 -15.92
CA GLU A 539 10.57 8.60 -16.66
C GLU A 539 10.39 7.37 -15.77
N LEU A 540 10.80 7.45 -14.48
CA LEU A 540 10.56 6.40 -13.48
C LEU A 540 9.07 6.20 -13.21
N GLY A 541 8.30 7.30 -13.15
CA GLY A 541 6.84 7.23 -13.05
C GLY A 541 6.22 6.51 -14.24
N LYS A 542 6.69 6.79 -15.47
CA LYS A 542 6.23 6.08 -16.67
C LYS A 542 6.61 4.60 -16.65
N LEU A 543 7.80 4.27 -16.16
CA LEU A 543 8.28 2.88 -16.02
C LEU A 543 7.39 2.08 -15.07
N SER A 544 7.17 2.59 -13.86
CA SER A 544 6.30 1.93 -12.86
C SER A 544 4.85 1.80 -13.33
N ASN A 545 4.33 2.80 -14.03
CA ASN A 545 2.96 2.77 -14.56
C ASN A 545 2.76 1.79 -15.73
N LEU A 546 3.81 1.23 -16.33
CA LEU A 546 3.66 0.23 -17.40
C LEU A 546 2.94 -1.02 -16.90
N ASN A 547 3.35 -1.52 -15.73
CA ASN A 547 2.90 -2.79 -15.16
C ASN A 547 2.30 -2.60 -13.76
N GLU A 548 1.65 -1.44 -13.56
CA GLU A 548 0.80 -1.14 -12.40
C GLU A 548 1.52 -1.09 -11.04
N ALA A 549 2.84 -0.95 -11.07
CA ALA A 549 3.62 -0.70 -9.88
C ALA A 549 3.60 0.78 -9.47
N SER A 550 4.21 1.12 -8.36
CA SER A 550 4.26 2.48 -7.84
C SER A 550 5.62 3.13 -8.05
N TYR A 551 5.59 4.43 -8.38
CA TYR A 551 6.75 5.30 -8.30
C TYR A 551 6.78 6.00 -6.94
N ILE A 552 7.90 5.89 -6.25
CA ILE A 552 8.12 6.48 -4.93
C ILE A 552 9.24 7.50 -5.02
N ASN A 553 8.91 8.76 -4.76
CA ASN A 553 9.93 9.81 -4.61
C ASN A 553 10.38 9.84 -3.14
N GLY A 554 11.61 9.41 -2.85
CA GLY A 554 12.24 9.41 -1.54
C GLY A 554 13.32 10.49 -1.44
N ASP A 555 13.47 11.10 -0.28
CA ASP A 555 14.67 11.84 0.09
C ASP A 555 15.48 11.02 1.10
N SER A 556 16.67 11.52 1.43
CA SER A 556 17.58 10.86 2.37
C SER A 556 17.00 10.59 3.76
N GLU A 557 15.97 11.36 4.14
CA GLU A 557 15.42 11.33 5.50
C GLU A 557 14.21 10.38 5.61
N ASN A 558 13.52 10.08 4.48
CA ASN A 558 12.30 9.27 4.51
C ASN A 558 12.37 7.95 3.73
N ILE A 559 13.50 7.66 3.08
CA ILE A 559 13.64 6.46 2.23
C ILE A 559 13.42 5.15 3.01
N VAL A 560 13.93 5.06 4.24
CA VAL A 560 13.75 3.87 5.10
C VAL A 560 12.27 3.63 5.36
N TYR A 561 11.54 4.69 5.72
CA TYR A 561 10.11 4.61 6.01
C TYR A 561 9.29 4.23 4.77
N LYS A 562 9.62 4.78 3.62
CA LYS A 562 8.94 4.47 2.36
C LYS A 562 9.19 3.05 1.89
N LEU A 563 10.45 2.56 1.98
CA LEU A 563 10.78 1.17 1.68
C LEU A 563 10.09 0.19 2.66
N LYS A 564 10.07 0.50 3.97
CA LYS A 564 9.31 -0.26 4.97
C LYS A 564 7.86 -0.44 4.54
N ASN A 565 7.19 0.67 4.20
CA ASN A 565 5.78 0.64 3.81
C ASN A 565 5.57 -0.14 2.50
N LEU A 566 6.46 0.02 1.52
CA LEU A 566 6.41 -0.74 0.28
C LEU A 566 6.60 -2.24 0.54
N PHE A 567 7.62 -2.64 1.31
CA PHE A 567 7.88 -4.05 1.60
C PHE A 567 6.78 -4.66 2.48
N ASN A 568 6.16 -3.88 3.37
CA ASN A 568 5.00 -4.36 4.11
C ASN A 568 3.80 -4.69 3.20
N VAL A 569 3.70 -4.08 2.02
CA VAL A 569 2.64 -4.37 1.04
C VAL A 569 3.06 -5.50 0.11
N GLU A 570 4.27 -5.44 -0.44
CA GLU A 570 4.68 -6.28 -1.57
C GLU A 570 5.43 -7.56 -1.15
N MET A 571 6.04 -7.57 0.05
CA MET A 571 6.89 -8.64 0.54
C MET A 571 6.45 -9.11 1.93
#